data_bb23e04f5ed0d095000d15b37a54d559
#
_entry.id   bb23e04f5ed0d095000d15b37a54d559
#
_cell.length_a   1.000
_cell.length_b   1.000
_cell.length_c   1.000
_cell.angle_alpha   90.00
_cell.angle_beta   90.00
_cell.angle_gamma   90.00
#
_symmetry.space_group_name_H-M   'P 1'
#
loop_
_entity.id
_entity.type
_entity.pdbx_description
1 polymer ?
#
loop_
_entity_poly.entity_id
_entity_poly.type
_entity_poly.pdbx_seq_one_letter_code
_entity_poly.pdbx_strand_id
1 'polypeptide(L)'
;VTSIVWALHNKMPGEIWEIDEIQKVADQIHAYGFDMDVVESVNVHDDIKIGLPTRDQYIENYKQCIRNLSKFGVKVICYNFMPIFDWTRTDLFHPVGDGSTALFYEKDKIKGDYKSMAEYIMSFTEKYNMTFPGWEPERMAKLDELFKAYAPVTKEKLWENLKYFLEALMPTCRECDIKMAIHMDDPPWD
;
A
#
# COMPACT_ATOMS: atom_id res chain seq x y z
N VAL A 1 -11.82 -18.30 12.06
CA VAL A 1 -10.85 -17.71 11.10
C VAL A 1 -10.17 -18.86 10.38
N THR A 2 -10.18 -18.86 9.05
CA THR A 2 -9.60 -19.93 8.23
C THR A 2 -8.48 -19.41 7.32
N SER A 3 -8.40 -18.11 7.10
CA SER A 3 -7.42 -17.47 6.23
C SER A 3 -6.84 -16.22 6.88
N ILE A 4 -5.61 -15.89 6.53
CA ILE A 4 -4.87 -14.71 6.98
C ILE A 4 -4.67 -13.77 5.80
N VAL A 5 -4.98 -12.50 5.98
CA VAL A 5 -4.56 -11.42 5.09
C VAL A 5 -3.15 -10.99 5.52
N TRP A 6 -2.22 -10.91 4.58
CA TRP A 6 -0.79 -10.73 4.88
C TRP A 6 -0.07 -9.89 3.82
N ALA A 7 1.13 -9.42 4.16
CA ALA A 7 2.03 -8.73 3.24
C ALA A 7 3.50 -8.92 3.61
N LEU A 8 4.40 -8.62 2.66
CA LEU A 8 5.84 -8.44 2.93
C LEU A 8 6.12 -6.96 3.21
N HIS A 9 6.02 -6.56 4.49
CA HIS A 9 6.18 -5.16 4.92
C HIS A 9 7.61 -4.62 4.81
N ASN A 10 8.60 -5.49 4.58
CA ASN A 10 9.99 -5.12 4.37
C ASN A 10 10.34 -4.82 2.91
N LYS A 11 9.37 -4.88 2.01
CA LYS A 11 9.56 -4.59 0.58
C LYS A 11 9.21 -3.13 0.28
N MET A 12 10.11 -2.48 -0.43
CA MET A 12 9.84 -1.15 -0.95
C MET A 12 8.86 -1.21 -2.13
N PRO A 13 8.05 -0.15 -2.38
CA PRO A 13 7.20 -0.09 -3.55
C PRO A 13 7.99 -0.33 -4.84
N GLY A 14 7.47 -1.21 -5.71
CA GLY A 14 8.10 -1.56 -6.98
C GLY A 14 9.14 -2.68 -6.93
N GLU A 15 9.52 -3.17 -5.76
CA GLU A 15 10.37 -4.36 -5.64
C GLU A 15 9.60 -5.64 -5.94
N ILE A 16 10.31 -6.62 -6.49
CA ILE A 16 9.76 -7.96 -6.71
C ILE A 16 9.74 -8.71 -5.38
N TRP A 17 8.62 -9.34 -5.08
CA TRP A 17 8.49 -10.28 -3.99
C TRP A 17 9.02 -11.65 -4.44
N GLU A 18 10.16 -12.04 -3.92
CA GLU A 18 10.82 -13.27 -4.33
C GLU A 18 10.17 -14.51 -3.72
N ILE A 19 10.28 -15.64 -4.44
CA ILE A 19 9.61 -16.89 -4.06
C ILE A 19 10.03 -17.37 -2.67
N ASP A 20 11.30 -17.25 -2.32
CA ASP A 20 11.82 -17.70 -1.01
C ASP A 20 11.31 -16.83 0.15
N GLU A 21 11.04 -15.55 -0.09
CA GLU A 21 10.44 -14.64 0.90
C GLU A 21 8.97 -15.00 1.13
N ILE A 22 8.22 -15.23 0.04
CA ILE A 22 6.82 -15.67 0.10
C ILE A 22 6.73 -17.03 0.78
N GLN A 23 7.64 -17.97 0.46
CA GLN A 23 7.68 -19.31 1.07
C GLN A 23 7.84 -19.26 2.59
N LYS A 24 8.71 -18.39 3.10
CA LYS A 24 8.89 -18.24 4.56
C LYS A 24 7.60 -17.83 5.28
N VAL A 25 6.82 -16.92 4.68
CA VAL A 25 5.54 -16.49 5.24
C VAL A 25 4.50 -17.61 5.10
N ALA A 26 4.48 -18.27 3.94
CA ALA A 26 3.58 -19.41 3.71
C ALA A 26 3.79 -20.53 4.73
N ASP A 27 5.04 -20.88 5.00
CA ASP A 27 5.39 -21.91 5.99
C ASP A 27 4.89 -21.52 7.39
N GLN A 28 5.02 -20.25 7.78
CA GLN A 28 4.52 -19.74 9.06
C GLN A 28 3.00 -19.81 9.14
N ILE A 29 2.29 -19.33 8.13
CA ILE A 29 0.81 -19.31 8.11
C ILE A 29 0.26 -20.73 8.14
N HIS A 30 0.79 -21.62 7.29
CA HIS A 30 0.36 -23.01 7.20
C HIS A 30 0.66 -23.82 8.46
N ALA A 31 1.76 -23.51 9.18
CA ALA A 31 2.09 -24.15 10.44
C ALA A 31 1.00 -23.95 11.52
N TYR A 32 0.21 -22.87 11.40
CA TYR A 32 -0.95 -22.60 12.27
C TYR A 32 -2.28 -23.07 11.68
N GLY A 33 -2.26 -23.74 10.52
CA GLY A 33 -3.45 -24.28 9.88
C GLY A 33 -4.34 -23.26 9.18
N PHE A 34 -3.77 -22.11 8.78
CA PHE A 34 -4.49 -21.08 8.05
C PHE A 34 -4.13 -21.08 6.55
N ASP A 35 -5.05 -20.63 5.72
CA ASP A 35 -4.84 -20.29 4.32
C ASP A 35 -4.30 -18.85 4.17
N MET A 36 -3.75 -18.52 2.99
CA MET A 36 -3.12 -17.23 2.70
C MET A 36 -3.56 -16.66 1.34
N ASP A 37 -4.81 -16.79 1.03
CA ASP A 37 -5.38 -16.50 -0.29
C ASP A 37 -5.53 -14.99 -0.60
N VAL A 38 -5.32 -14.10 0.37
CA VAL A 38 -5.41 -12.65 0.22
C VAL A 38 -4.13 -11.96 0.68
N VAL A 39 -3.61 -11.07 -0.16
CA VAL A 39 -2.47 -10.17 0.15
C VAL A 39 -2.97 -8.73 0.25
N GLU A 40 -2.56 -8.03 1.28
CA GLU A 40 -2.78 -6.59 1.45
C GLU A 40 -1.54 -5.94 2.10
N SER A 41 -0.75 -5.20 1.32
CA SER A 41 -0.86 -4.90 -0.09
C SER A 41 0.47 -5.13 -0.80
N VAL A 42 0.41 -5.43 -2.11
CA VAL A 42 1.57 -5.21 -2.97
C VAL A 42 1.57 -3.72 -3.34
N ASN A 43 2.54 -2.96 -2.82
CA ASN A 43 2.56 -1.51 -2.97
C ASN A 43 2.84 -1.07 -4.40
N VAL A 44 2.02 -0.15 -4.91
CA VAL A 44 2.19 0.43 -6.25
C VAL A 44 3.21 1.56 -6.20
N HIS A 45 4.25 1.50 -7.04
CA HIS A 45 5.31 2.51 -7.09
C HIS A 45 4.76 3.87 -7.55
N ASP A 46 5.30 4.97 -7.00
CA ASP A 46 4.87 6.33 -7.32
C ASP A 46 5.01 6.67 -8.81
N ASP A 47 6.03 6.17 -9.50
CA ASP A 47 6.20 6.38 -10.94
C ASP A 47 5.03 5.87 -11.77
N ILE A 48 4.34 4.81 -11.31
CA ILE A 48 3.11 4.32 -11.95
C ILE A 48 1.98 5.33 -11.71
N LYS A 49 1.82 5.78 -10.46
CA LYS A 49 0.77 6.71 -10.06
C LYS A 49 0.91 8.06 -10.77
N ILE A 50 2.15 8.55 -10.90
CA ILE A 50 2.49 9.83 -11.56
C ILE A 50 2.46 9.68 -13.09
N GLY A 51 2.76 8.49 -13.62
CA GLY A 51 2.84 8.21 -15.05
C GLY A 51 4.19 8.54 -15.68
N LEU A 52 5.30 8.35 -14.94
CA LEU A 52 6.65 8.55 -15.43
C LEU A 52 7.07 7.47 -16.44
N PRO A 53 8.09 7.74 -17.30
CA PRO A 53 8.57 6.75 -18.28
C PRO A 53 9.03 5.43 -17.67
N THR A 54 9.52 5.44 -16.44
CA THR A 54 9.98 4.28 -15.67
C THR A 54 8.85 3.38 -15.16
N ARG A 55 7.59 3.83 -15.25
CA ARG A 55 6.40 3.08 -14.80
C ARG A 55 6.31 1.68 -15.39
N ASP A 56 6.72 1.49 -16.65
CA ASP A 56 6.60 0.21 -17.34
C ASP A 56 7.49 -0.86 -16.71
N GLN A 57 8.68 -0.48 -16.22
CA GLN A 57 9.56 -1.38 -15.48
C GLN A 57 8.91 -1.82 -14.16
N TYR A 58 8.31 -0.89 -13.42
CA TYR A 58 7.62 -1.22 -12.16
C TYR A 58 6.34 -2.03 -12.38
N ILE A 59 5.66 -1.84 -13.50
CA ILE A 59 4.52 -2.69 -13.90
C ILE A 59 5.00 -4.12 -14.19
N GLU A 60 6.13 -4.31 -14.88
CA GLU A 60 6.69 -5.65 -15.10
C GLU A 60 7.10 -6.32 -13.76
N ASN A 61 7.70 -5.58 -12.84
CA ASN A 61 7.99 -6.07 -11.50
C ASN A 61 6.70 -6.51 -10.77
N TYR A 62 5.64 -5.71 -10.88
CA TYR A 62 4.33 -6.03 -10.29
C TYR A 62 3.73 -7.31 -10.89
N LYS A 63 3.82 -7.48 -12.21
CA LYS A 63 3.42 -8.72 -12.89
C LYS A 63 4.21 -9.93 -12.39
N GLN A 64 5.50 -9.74 -12.10
CA GLN A 64 6.31 -10.81 -11.53
C GLN A 64 5.85 -11.16 -10.11
N CYS A 65 5.48 -10.17 -9.29
CA CYS A 65 4.85 -10.42 -7.98
C CYS A 65 3.57 -11.24 -8.12
N ILE A 66 2.69 -10.89 -9.05
CA ILE A 66 1.45 -11.64 -9.33
C ILE A 66 1.77 -13.11 -9.65
N ARG A 67 2.73 -13.37 -10.55
CA ARG A 67 3.14 -14.73 -10.92
C ARG A 67 3.75 -15.49 -9.74
N ASN A 68 4.52 -14.83 -8.92
CA ASN A 68 5.13 -15.46 -7.74
C ASN A 68 4.07 -15.81 -6.70
N LEU A 69 3.16 -14.87 -6.38
CA LEU A 69 2.08 -15.07 -5.41
C LEU A 69 1.08 -16.15 -5.84
N SER A 70 0.79 -16.26 -7.13
CA SER A 70 -0.13 -17.30 -7.64
C SER A 70 0.33 -18.73 -7.36
N LYS A 71 1.65 -18.96 -7.25
CA LYS A 71 2.23 -20.28 -6.93
C LYS A 71 1.93 -20.73 -5.49
N PHE A 72 1.54 -19.80 -4.62
CA PHE A 72 1.22 -20.04 -3.22
C PHE A 72 -0.30 -20.00 -2.92
N GLY A 73 -1.14 -20.03 -3.96
CA GLY A 73 -2.59 -20.08 -3.78
C GLY A 73 -3.25 -18.72 -3.55
N VAL A 74 -2.52 -17.62 -3.64
CA VAL A 74 -3.10 -16.26 -3.55
C VAL A 74 -4.10 -16.06 -4.67
N LYS A 75 -5.30 -15.57 -4.32
CA LYS A 75 -6.43 -15.31 -5.23
C LYS A 75 -6.78 -13.84 -5.35
N VAL A 76 -6.47 -13.06 -4.33
CA VAL A 76 -6.79 -11.62 -4.30
C VAL A 76 -5.55 -10.83 -3.88
N ILE A 77 -5.21 -9.82 -4.66
CA ILE A 77 -4.22 -8.81 -4.28
C ILE A 77 -4.96 -7.51 -4.06
N CYS A 78 -5.00 -7.06 -2.80
CA CYS A 78 -5.42 -5.72 -2.45
C CYS A 78 -4.29 -4.75 -2.78
N TYR A 79 -4.63 -3.59 -3.31
CA TYR A 79 -3.68 -2.53 -3.62
C TYR A 79 -4.32 -1.17 -3.35
N ASN A 80 -3.49 -0.17 -3.08
CA ASN A 80 -3.93 1.22 -3.02
C ASN A 80 -3.33 2.03 -4.17
N PHE A 81 -3.98 3.13 -4.54
CA PHE A 81 -3.52 4.05 -5.58
C PHE A 81 -3.53 5.50 -5.08
N MET A 82 -3.43 5.67 -3.77
CA MET A 82 -3.43 6.96 -3.09
C MET A 82 -2.17 7.76 -3.45
N PRO A 83 -2.31 9.06 -3.73
CA PRO A 83 -1.16 9.94 -3.92
C PRO A 83 -0.39 10.12 -2.61
N ILE A 84 0.93 9.96 -2.64
CA ILE A 84 1.88 10.27 -1.57
C ILE A 84 1.70 9.40 -0.32
N PHE A 85 0.56 9.50 0.36
CA PHE A 85 0.29 8.79 1.61
C PHE A 85 -0.71 7.66 1.40
N ASP A 86 -0.41 6.47 1.95
CA ASP A 86 -1.31 5.32 1.83
C ASP A 86 -2.50 5.40 2.79
N TRP A 87 -2.29 6.01 3.98
CA TRP A 87 -3.33 6.22 4.98
C TRP A 87 -2.88 7.26 6.01
N THR A 88 -3.84 7.88 6.70
CA THR A 88 -3.57 8.92 7.69
C THR A 88 -4.46 8.73 8.91
N ARG A 89 -3.88 8.87 10.12
CA ARG A 89 -4.61 8.82 11.39
C ARG A 89 -4.24 10.00 12.28
N THR A 90 -5.17 10.39 13.12
CA THR A 90 -4.98 11.43 14.14
C THR A 90 -4.94 10.88 15.55
N ASP A 91 -5.38 9.63 15.72
CA ASP A 91 -5.28 8.89 16.98
C ASP A 91 -5.17 7.39 16.65
N LEU A 92 -4.23 6.72 17.31
CA LEU A 92 -4.00 5.28 17.11
C LEU A 92 -4.76 4.42 18.12
N PHE A 93 -5.23 5.01 19.22
CA PHE A 93 -5.86 4.33 20.34
C PHE A 93 -7.11 5.09 20.81
N HIS A 94 -7.93 5.52 19.86
CA HIS A 94 -9.15 6.25 20.17
C HIS A 94 -10.13 5.35 20.94
N PRO A 95 -10.59 5.76 22.15
CA PRO A 95 -11.51 4.95 22.92
C PRO A 95 -12.86 4.80 22.22
N VAL A 96 -13.39 3.59 22.20
CA VAL A 96 -14.75 3.28 21.73
C VAL A 96 -15.64 2.81 22.88
N GLY A 97 -16.96 2.85 22.65
CA GLY A 97 -17.96 2.68 23.71
C GLY A 97 -18.01 1.31 24.39
N ASP A 98 -17.35 0.29 23.81
CA ASP A 98 -17.25 -1.06 24.40
C ASP A 98 -15.97 -1.26 25.25
N GLY A 99 -15.16 -0.21 25.41
CA GLY A 99 -13.90 -0.23 26.16
C GLY A 99 -12.69 -0.67 25.35
N SER A 100 -12.84 -0.97 24.06
CA SER A 100 -11.72 -1.18 23.14
C SER A 100 -11.20 0.12 22.60
N THR A 101 -10.14 0.06 21.78
CA THR A 101 -9.60 1.21 21.04
C THR A 101 -9.59 0.95 19.55
N ALA A 102 -9.67 2.02 18.73
CA ALA A 102 -9.61 1.93 17.29
C ALA A 102 -8.71 3.04 16.70
N LEU A 103 -8.23 2.80 15.48
CA LEU A 103 -7.63 3.84 14.66
C LEU A 103 -8.69 4.90 14.33
N PHE A 104 -8.34 6.18 14.46
CA PHE A 104 -9.27 7.28 14.27
C PHE A 104 -8.67 8.42 13.47
N TYR A 105 -9.48 9.03 12.63
CA TYR A 105 -9.13 10.22 11.87
C TYR A 105 -10.11 11.37 12.15
N GLU A 106 -9.57 12.54 12.45
CA GLU A 106 -10.31 13.77 12.65
C GLU A 106 -9.62 14.92 11.90
N LYS A 107 -10.25 15.40 10.84
CA LYS A 107 -9.69 16.41 9.93
C LYS A 107 -9.22 17.68 10.67
N ASP A 108 -9.96 18.12 11.66
CA ASP A 108 -9.67 19.37 12.39
C ASP A 108 -8.41 19.30 13.27
N LYS A 109 -7.90 18.10 13.52
CA LYS A 109 -6.63 17.92 14.26
C LYS A 109 -5.42 18.14 13.37
N ILE A 110 -5.55 17.95 12.07
CA ILE A 110 -4.49 18.22 11.11
C ILE A 110 -4.67 19.64 10.57
N LYS A 111 -3.91 20.57 11.13
CA LYS A 111 -3.95 21.98 10.71
C LYS A 111 -2.62 22.33 10.03
N GLY A 112 -2.72 23.09 8.94
CA GLY A 112 -1.54 23.58 8.21
C GLY A 112 -1.32 22.86 6.87
N ASP A 113 -0.09 22.94 6.41
CA ASP A 113 0.35 22.31 5.17
C ASP A 113 0.74 20.82 5.37
N TYR A 114 1.18 20.18 4.29
CA TYR A 114 1.62 18.78 4.32
C TYR A 114 2.83 18.54 5.24
N LYS A 115 3.66 19.56 5.50
CA LYS A 115 4.80 19.44 6.42
C LYS A 115 4.32 19.29 7.86
N SER A 116 3.36 20.13 8.24
CA SER A 116 2.70 20.03 9.56
C SER A 116 2.01 18.69 9.75
N MET A 117 1.38 18.16 8.68
CA MET A 117 0.78 16.83 8.70
C MET A 117 1.84 15.73 8.87
N ALA A 118 2.93 15.81 8.11
CA ALA A 118 4.02 14.86 8.20
C ALA A 118 4.65 14.86 9.60
N GLU A 119 4.95 16.03 10.17
CA GLU A 119 5.47 16.18 11.54
C GLU A 119 4.52 15.59 12.58
N TYR A 120 3.22 15.83 12.42
CA TYR A 120 2.19 15.29 13.31
C TYR A 120 2.17 13.76 13.31
N ILE A 121 2.19 13.12 12.12
CA ILE A 121 2.16 11.66 12.00
C ILE A 121 3.50 11.05 12.43
N MET A 122 4.63 11.67 12.10
CA MET A 122 5.95 11.21 12.56
C MET A 122 6.06 11.22 14.08
N SER A 123 5.36 12.13 14.78
CA SER A 123 5.30 12.11 16.24
C SER A 123 4.73 10.80 16.80
N PHE A 124 3.90 10.08 16.06
CA PHE A 124 3.42 8.76 16.46
C PHE A 124 4.51 7.69 16.33
N THR A 125 5.32 7.74 15.26
CA THR A 125 6.42 6.78 15.07
C THR A 125 7.40 6.88 16.22
N GLU A 126 7.73 8.10 16.67
CA GLU A 126 8.60 8.34 17.81
C GLU A 126 7.94 7.91 19.13
N LYS A 127 6.71 8.37 19.37
CA LYS A 127 5.98 8.10 20.61
C LYS A 127 5.72 6.62 20.86
N TYR A 128 5.41 5.87 19.82
CA TYR A 128 5.04 4.46 19.94
C TYR A 128 6.13 3.49 19.44
N ASN A 129 7.28 4.02 18.99
CA ASN A 129 8.38 3.27 18.38
C ASN A 129 7.89 2.30 17.30
N MET A 130 7.05 2.81 16.38
CA MET A 130 6.43 2.07 15.30
C MET A 130 6.74 2.74 13.97
N THR A 131 7.00 1.96 12.92
CA THR A 131 7.06 2.44 11.55
C THR A 131 5.78 2.00 10.82
N PHE A 132 5.15 2.92 10.12
CA PHE A 132 3.90 2.66 9.39
C PHE A 132 4.18 2.54 7.91
N PRO A 133 3.48 1.64 7.18
CA PRO A 133 3.56 1.55 5.73
C PRO A 133 3.22 2.90 5.08
N GLY A 134 4.04 3.33 4.12
CA GLY A 134 3.91 4.64 3.47
C GLY A 134 4.56 5.81 4.25
N TRP A 135 5.05 5.55 5.48
CA TRP A 135 5.69 6.54 6.36
C TRP A 135 7.11 6.13 6.76
N GLU A 136 7.77 5.36 5.91
CA GLU A 136 9.15 4.96 6.12
C GLU A 136 10.09 6.19 6.15
N PRO A 137 11.11 6.22 7.02
CA PRO A 137 12.02 7.36 7.14
C PRO A 137 12.65 7.80 5.82
N GLU A 138 13.02 6.85 4.96
CA GLU A 138 13.62 7.11 3.64
C GLU A 138 12.63 7.79 2.69
N ARG A 139 11.35 7.42 2.76
CA ARG A 139 10.26 8.04 1.99
C ARG A 139 9.98 9.45 2.51
N MET A 140 9.93 9.61 3.83
CA MET A 140 9.69 10.91 4.48
C MET A 140 10.81 11.91 4.19
N ALA A 141 12.05 11.46 4.08
CA ALA A 141 13.19 12.31 3.70
C ALA A 141 13.05 12.91 2.29
N LYS A 142 12.27 12.26 1.40
CA LYS A 142 12.01 12.69 0.02
C LYS A 142 10.64 13.35 -0.16
N LEU A 143 9.95 13.68 0.91
CA LEU A 143 8.57 14.15 0.89
C LEU A 143 8.38 15.40 -0.01
N ASP A 144 9.29 16.38 0.09
CA ASP A 144 9.26 17.59 -0.76
C ASP A 144 9.41 17.26 -2.25
N GLU A 145 10.21 16.27 -2.61
CA GLU A 145 10.39 15.81 -3.99
C GLU A 145 9.13 15.10 -4.49
N LEU A 146 8.50 14.27 -3.65
CA LEU A 146 7.24 13.61 -3.97
C LEU A 146 6.14 14.63 -4.21
N PHE A 147 5.97 15.63 -3.34
CA PHE A 147 4.96 16.67 -3.55
C PHE A 147 5.18 17.45 -4.84
N LYS A 148 6.43 17.79 -5.18
CA LYS A 148 6.76 18.43 -6.46
C LYS A 148 6.43 17.53 -7.65
N ALA A 149 6.69 16.23 -7.54
CA ALA A 149 6.40 15.27 -8.62
C ALA A 149 4.88 15.06 -8.81
N TYR A 150 4.10 15.07 -7.71
CA TYR A 150 2.65 14.95 -7.79
C TYR A 150 1.93 16.26 -8.16
N ALA A 151 2.54 17.43 -7.96
CA ALA A 151 1.90 18.72 -8.20
C ALA A 151 1.24 18.87 -9.59
N PRO A 152 1.80 18.36 -10.71
CA PRO A 152 1.16 18.41 -12.02
C PRO A 152 0.11 17.30 -12.24
N VAL A 153 -0.06 16.34 -11.33
CA VAL A 153 -0.96 15.21 -11.50
C VAL A 153 -2.37 15.61 -11.08
N THR A 154 -3.24 15.83 -12.08
CA THR A 154 -4.66 16.09 -11.80
C THR A 154 -5.40 14.79 -11.45
N LYS A 155 -6.63 14.94 -10.94
CA LYS A 155 -7.52 13.80 -10.67
C LYS A 155 -7.74 12.95 -11.94
N GLU A 156 -7.98 13.59 -13.08
CA GLU A 156 -8.14 12.92 -14.37
C GLU A 156 -6.89 12.14 -14.76
N LYS A 157 -5.72 12.76 -14.57
CA LYS A 157 -4.44 12.11 -14.87
C LYS A 157 -4.19 10.90 -13.97
N LEU A 158 -4.55 10.99 -12.70
CA LEU A 158 -4.43 9.86 -11.78
C LEU A 158 -5.34 8.69 -12.22
N TRP A 159 -6.57 8.98 -12.67
CA TRP A 159 -7.47 7.96 -13.23
C TRP A 159 -6.95 7.34 -14.53
N GLU A 160 -6.35 8.13 -15.44
CA GLU A 160 -5.70 7.61 -16.64
C GLU A 160 -4.53 6.67 -16.29
N ASN A 161 -3.71 7.05 -15.29
CA ASN A 161 -2.58 6.24 -14.85
C ASN A 161 -3.05 4.94 -14.16
N LEU A 162 -4.11 4.99 -13.35
CA LEU A 162 -4.75 3.80 -12.78
C LEU A 162 -5.28 2.86 -13.87
N LYS A 163 -5.98 3.42 -14.86
CA LYS A 163 -6.47 2.64 -16.01
C LYS A 163 -5.32 1.96 -16.74
N TYR A 164 -4.26 2.70 -17.05
CA TYR A 164 -3.07 2.17 -17.71
C TYR A 164 -2.46 1.01 -16.93
N PHE A 165 -2.28 1.19 -15.64
CA PHE A 165 -1.77 0.15 -14.73
C PHE A 165 -2.63 -1.11 -14.77
N LEU A 166 -3.92 -0.98 -14.56
CA LEU A 166 -4.83 -2.13 -14.53
C LEU A 166 -4.92 -2.85 -15.88
N GLU A 167 -5.03 -2.11 -16.99
CA GLU A 167 -5.04 -2.69 -18.34
C GLU A 167 -3.76 -3.50 -18.62
N ALA A 168 -2.60 -3.01 -18.17
CA ALA A 168 -1.34 -3.71 -18.32
C ALA A 168 -1.25 -4.99 -17.48
N LEU A 169 -1.89 -5.03 -16.30
CA LEU A 169 -1.88 -6.20 -15.40
C LEU A 169 -2.89 -7.29 -15.81
N MET A 170 -4.03 -6.93 -16.43
CA MET A 170 -5.14 -7.85 -16.66
C MET A 170 -4.78 -9.16 -17.37
N PRO A 171 -3.89 -9.18 -18.38
CA PRO A 171 -3.46 -10.45 -18.98
C PRO A 171 -2.81 -11.39 -17.97
N THR A 172 -1.89 -10.87 -17.14
CA THR A 172 -1.19 -11.65 -16.11
C THR A 172 -2.14 -12.08 -14.98
N CYS A 173 -3.08 -11.23 -14.60
CA CYS A 173 -4.09 -11.57 -13.60
C CYS A 173 -4.98 -12.74 -14.06
N ARG A 174 -5.38 -12.74 -15.34
CA ARG A 174 -6.15 -13.85 -15.93
C ARG A 174 -5.34 -15.14 -16.01
N GLU A 175 -4.08 -15.07 -16.45
CA GLU A 175 -3.15 -16.19 -16.50
C GLU A 175 -2.99 -16.84 -15.12
N CYS A 176 -2.88 -16.02 -14.07
CA CYS A 176 -2.62 -16.47 -12.71
C CYS A 176 -3.88 -16.73 -11.86
N ASP A 177 -5.08 -16.52 -12.40
CA ASP A 177 -6.36 -16.58 -11.66
C ASP A 177 -6.35 -15.70 -10.39
N ILE A 178 -5.79 -14.49 -10.50
CA ILE A 178 -5.72 -13.49 -9.42
C ILE A 178 -6.66 -12.32 -9.73
N LYS A 179 -7.35 -11.83 -8.71
CA LYS A 179 -8.19 -10.63 -8.75
C LYS A 179 -7.49 -9.47 -8.09
N MET A 180 -7.59 -8.29 -8.71
CA MET A 180 -7.14 -7.04 -8.12
C MET A 180 -8.30 -6.40 -7.35
N ALA A 181 -8.06 -6.02 -6.09
CA ALA A 181 -9.02 -5.33 -5.24
C ALA A 181 -8.43 -3.98 -4.79
N ILE A 182 -9.09 -2.88 -5.14
CA ILE A 182 -8.63 -1.56 -4.72
C ILE A 182 -9.04 -1.27 -3.28
N HIS A 183 -8.09 -0.86 -2.46
CA HIS A 183 -8.37 -0.21 -1.18
C HIS A 183 -8.78 1.23 -1.46
N MET A 184 -9.90 1.66 -0.91
CA MET A 184 -10.36 3.05 -1.03
C MET A 184 -9.39 4.00 -0.32
N ASP A 185 -9.37 5.27 -0.76
CA ASP A 185 -8.60 6.31 -0.08
C ASP A 185 -9.00 6.41 1.39
N ASP A 186 -8.01 6.45 2.27
CA ASP A 186 -8.20 6.38 3.71
C ASP A 186 -7.33 7.43 4.45
N PRO A 187 -7.90 8.55 4.83
CA PRO A 187 -9.30 8.96 4.69
C PRO A 187 -9.65 9.34 3.24
N PRO A 188 -10.94 9.38 2.89
CA PRO A 188 -11.34 9.89 1.58
C PRO A 188 -10.97 11.36 1.45
N TRP A 189 -10.30 11.71 0.38
CA TRP A 189 -9.94 13.09 0.01
C TRP A 189 -11.02 13.66 -0.90
N ASP A 190 -11.51 14.87 -0.59
CA ASP A 190 -12.49 15.60 -1.40
C ASP A 190 -11.90 16.12 -2.72
#